data_72e194e12403766fd91f901d08c02c1d
#
_entry.id   72e194e12403766fd91f901d08c02c1d
#
_cell.length_a   1.000
_cell.length_b   1.000
_cell.length_c   1.000
_cell.angle_alpha   90.00
_cell.angle_beta   90.00
_cell.angle_gamma   90.00
#
_symmetry.space_group_name_H-M   'P 1'
#
loop_
_entity.id
_entity.type
_entity.pdbx_description
1 polymer ?
#
loop_
_entity_poly.entity_id
_entity_poly.type
_entity_poly.pdbx_seq_one_letter_code
_entity_poly.pdbx_strand_id
1 'polypeptide(L)'
;MKKLLLILLIVVISIAAILSFGCSKSKLSGTYEGTLPAADCPGLQTLITFNSDGTFYMEETFLERDDKPAITNGKWVLNGDIITFTASDYKFEYKLISEKEIRWAPGGEEITGTDLNWSLLKK
;
A
#
# COMPACT_ATOMS: atom_id res chain seq x y z
N MET A 1 16.11 19.45 -44.86
CA MET A 1 15.61 20.20 -43.72
C MET A 1 14.27 19.71 -43.19
N LYS A 2 13.29 19.43 -44.05
CA LYS A 2 11.97 18.91 -43.58
C LYS A 2 12.04 17.56 -42.89
N LYS A 3 12.93 16.66 -43.33
CA LYS A 3 13.11 15.32 -42.71
C LYS A 3 13.75 15.40 -41.32
N LEU A 4 14.63 16.35 -41.09
CA LEU A 4 15.29 16.54 -39.79
C LEU A 4 14.30 17.10 -38.77
N LEU A 5 13.42 18.01 -39.18
CA LEU A 5 12.39 18.58 -38.33
C LEU A 5 11.36 17.51 -37.89
N LEU A 6 11.01 16.59 -38.79
CA LEU A 6 10.07 15.49 -38.49
C LEU A 6 10.66 14.50 -37.48
N ILE A 7 11.94 14.17 -37.61
CA ILE A 7 12.65 13.28 -36.69
C ILE A 7 12.74 13.92 -35.31
N LEU A 8 13.02 15.22 -35.24
CA LEU A 8 13.08 15.97 -33.98
C LEU A 8 11.72 15.99 -33.27
N LEU A 9 10.63 16.12 -34.01
CA LEU A 9 9.27 16.10 -33.49
C LEU A 9 8.91 14.74 -32.88
N ILE A 10 9.29 13.63 -33.54
CA ILE A 10 9.04 12.26 -33.06
C ILE A 10 9.81 11.99 -31.79
N VAL A 11 11.05 12.46 -31.68
CA VAL A 11 11.86 12.29 -30.46
C VAL A 11 11.26 13.02 -29.27
N VAL A 12 10.74 14.23 -29.46
CA VAL A 12 10.10 15.03 -28.41
C VAL A 12 8.83 14.35 -27.92
N ILE A 13 8.01 13.78 -28.81
CA ILE A 13 6.79 13.05 -28.45
C ILE A 13 7.12 11.77 -27.65
N SER A 14 8.18 11.06 -28.02
CA SER A 14 8.63 9.85 -27.33
C SER A 14 9.10 10.14 -25.89
N ILE A 15 9.80 11.24 -25.67
CA ILE A 15 10.27 11.66 -24.34
C ILE A 15 9.09 12.07 -23.46
N ALA A 16 8.10 12.77 -23.98
CA ALA A 16 6.90 13.15 -23.25
C ALA A 16 6.08 11.93 -22.81
N ALA A 17 5.99 10.89 -23.63
CA ALA A 17 5.30 9.65 -23.29
C ALA A 17 5.97 8.88 -22.15
N ILE A 18 7.30 8.88 -22.09
CA ILE A 18 8.06 8.22 -21.01
C ILE A 18 7.86 8.96 -19.67
N LEU A 19 7.79 10.28 -19.67
CA LEU A 19 7.55 11.09 -18.47
C LEU A 19 6.14 10.88 -17.90
N SER A 20 5.15 10.55 -18.73
CA SER A 20 3.77 10.30 -18.28
C SER A 20 3.62 9.00 -17.47
N PHE A 21 4.46 8.01 -17.69
CA PHE A 21 4.42 6.75 -16.95
C PHE A 21 4.97 6.83 -15.52
N GLY A 22 5.76 7.87 -15.21
CA GLY A 22 6.36 8.06 -13.89
C GLY A 22 5.40 8.58 -12.81
N CYS A 23 4.22 9.10 -13.19
CA CYS A 23 3.27 9.72 -12.26
C CYS A 23 2.27 8.75 -11.62
N SER A 24 2.17 7.49 -12.07
CA SER A 24 1.15 6.54 -11.59
C SER A 24 1.48 5.85 -10.26
N LYS A 25 2.72 5.98 -9.76
CA LYS A 25 3.17 5.34 -8.50
C LYS A 25 2.89 6.15 -7.23
N SER A 26 2.35 7.36 -7.34
CA SER A 26 2.21 8.28 -6.20
C SER A 26 0.86 8.22 -5.47
N LYS A 27 -0.06 7.31 -5.85
CA LYS A 27 -1.41 7.23 -5.27
C LYS A 27 -1.44 6.61 -3.89
N LEU A 28 -0.46 5.80 -3.53
CA LEU A 28 -0.41 5.12 -2.24
C LEU A 28 0.73 5.69 -1.43
N SER A 29 0.40 6.57 -0.49
CA SER A 29 1.36 7.23 0.38
C SER A 29 0.71 7.60 1.69
N GLY A 30 1.55 7.92 2.69
CA GLY A 30 1.09 8.35 4.00
C GLY A 30 0.80 7.18 4.93
N THR A 31 0.01 7.44 5.96
CA THR A 31 -0.23 6.53 7.06
C THR A 31 -1.68 6.09 7.09
N TYR A 32 -1.91 4.79 7.23
CA TYR A 32 -3.22 4.18 7.38
C TYR A 32 -3.29 3.51 8.74
N GLU A 33 -4.39 3.68 9.45
CA GLU A 33 -4.56 3.08 10.78
C GLU A 33 -5.98 2.58 11.01
N GLY A 34 -6.10 1.63 11.91
CA GLY A 34 -7.37 1.07 12.33
C GLY A 34 -7.19 -0.05 13.33
N THR A 35 -8.29 -0.53 13.86
CA THR A 35 -8.30 -1.67 14.77
C THR A 35 -8.86 -2.88 14.05
N LEU A 36 -8.02 -3.87 13.82
CA LEU A 36 -8.40 -5.13 13.19
C LEU A 36 -8.88 -6.12 14.25
N PRO A 37 -9.70 -7.12 13.87
CA PRO A 37 -10.15 -8.14 14.82
C PRO A 37 -9.00 -8.97 15.39
N ALA A 38 -9.13 -9.34 16.67
CA ALA A 38 -8.21 -10.24 17.35
C ALA A 38 -9.01 -11.24 18.19
N ALA A 39 -8.51 -12.47 18.31
CA ALA A 39 -9.26 -13.57 18.89
C ALA A 39 -9.40 -13.49 20.42
N ASP A 40 -8.38 -12.97 21.11
CA ASP A 40 -8.25 -13.03 22.58
C ASP A 40 -8.01 -11.66 23.24
N CYS A 41 -8.32 -10.57 22.52
CA CYS A 41 -8.26 -9.21 23.07
C CYS A 41 -9.24 -8.30 22.30
N PRO A 42 -9.48 -7.05 22.76
CA PRO A 42 -10.43 -6.13 22.08
C PRO A 42 -10.10 -5.80 20.63
N GLY A 43 -8.85 -5.97 20.21
CA GLY A 43 -8.47 -5.72 18.84
C GLY A 43 -6.97 -5.61 18.65
N LEU A 44 -6.55 -5.59 17.40
CA LEU A 44 -5.18 -5.36 16.99
C LEU A 44 -5.09 -3.96 16.37
N GLN A 45 -4.58 -3.02 17.14
CA GLN A 45 -4.34 -1.66 16.65
C GLN A 45 -3.21 -1.72 15.64
N THR A 46 -3.51 -1.36 14.39
CA THR A 46 -2.58 -1.46 13.28
C THR A 46 -2.36 -0.10 12.63
N LEU A 47 -1.10 0.23 12.39
CA LEU A 47 -0.70 1.44 11.68
C LEU A 47 0.32 1.06 10.62
N ILE A 48 0.10 1.48 9.37
CA ILE A 48 1.02 1.23 8.27
C ILE A 48 1.35 2.55 7.60
N THR A 49 2.64 2.86 7.47
CA THR A 49 3.13 4.02 6.73
C THR A 49 3.80 3.57 5.44
N PHE A 50 3.34 4.11 4.32
CA PHE A 50 3.91 3.86 3.01
C PHE A 50 4.91 4.95 2.67
N ASN A 51 6.15 4.58 2.40
CA ASN A 51 7.19 5.49 1.98
C ASN A 51 7.29 5.51 0.45
N SER A 52 7.63 6.66 -0.11
CA SER A 52 7.73 6.84 -1.56
C SER A 52 8.84 6.03 -2.22
N ASP A 53 9.80 5.55 -1.43
CA ASP A 53 10.91 4.72 -1.89
C ASP A 53 10.54 3.23 -2.03
N GLY A 54 9.28 2.86 -1.76
CA GLY A 54 8.82 1.47 -1.82
C GLY A 54 8.98 0.69 -0.53
N THR A 55 9.33 1.34 0.57
CA THR A 55 9.41 0.72 1.89
C THR A 55 8.17 1.02 2.71
N PHE A 56 7.93 0.23 3.75
CA PHE A 56 6.84 0.47 4.70
C PHE A 56 7.33 0.32 6.14
N TYR A 57 6.58 0.93 7.03
CA TYR A 57 6.73 0.83 8.47
C TYR A 57 5.37 0.44 9.06
N MET A 58 5.34 -0.58 9.90
CA MET A 58 4.09 -1.05 10.50
C MET A 58 4.25 -1.19 12.01
N GLU A 59 3.24 -0.71 12.72
CA GLU A 59 3.09 -0.91 14.17
C GLU A 59 1.83 -1.72 14.43
N GLU A 60 1.95 -2.76 15.25
CA GLU A 60 0.82 -3.57 15.67
C GLU A 60 0.83 -3.71 17.19
N THR A 61 -0.30 -3.40 17.82
CA THR A 61 -0.46 -3.48 19.28
C THR A 61 -1.73 -4.25 19.61
N PHE A 62 -1.61 -5.36 20.33
CA PHE A 62 -2.76 -6.06 20.87
C PHE A 62 -3.31 -5.27 22.06
N LEU A 63 -4.52 -4.74 21.92
CA LEU A 63 -5.13 -3.87 22.91
C LEU A 63 -5.36 -4.61 24.23
N GLU A 64 -5.11 -3.94 25.34
CA GLU A 64 -5.21 -4.47 26.72
C GLU A 64 -4.25 -5.63 27.01
N ARG A 65 -3.32 -5.93 26.10
CA ARG A 65 -2.39 -7.06 26.25
C ARG A 65 -0.93 -6.62 26.15
N ASP A 66 -0.61 -5.69 25.21
CA ASP A 66 0.75 -5.26 24.96
C ASP A 66 0.97 -3.84 25.45
N ASP A 67 2.12 -3.60 26.10
CA ASP A 67 2.56 -2.26 26.51
C ASP A 67 3.24 -1.50 25.37
N LYS A 68 3.78 -2.21 24.39
CA LYS A 68 4.54 -1.65 23.29
C LYS A 68 4.11 -2.26 21.96
N PRO A 69 4.11 -1.47 20.86
CA PRO A 69 3.81 -2.00 19.56
C PRO A 69 4.92 -2.92 19.04
N ALA A 70 4.53 -3.94 18.29
CA ALA A 70 5.44 -4.72 17.47
C ALA A 70 5.72 -3.95 16.18
N ILE A 71 6.98 -3.77 15.83
CA ILE A 71 7.41 -3.00 14.66
C ILE A 71 7.82 -3.95 13.54
N THR A 72 7.31 -3.69 12.35
CA THR A 72 7.68 -4.42 11.13
C THR A 72 8.07 -3.43 10.05
N ASN A 73 9.19 -3.68 9.40
CA ASN A 73 9.68 -2.89 8.28
C ASN A 73 9.93 -3.80 7.08
N GLY A 74 9.76 -3.28 5.89
CA GLY A 74 10.02 -4.04 4.68
C GLY A 74 9.71 -3.25 3.43
N LYS A 75 9.32 -3.95 2.38
CA LYS A 75 9.01 -3.37 1.07
C LYS A 75 7.57 -3.64 0.70
N TRP A 76 6.97 -2.73 -0.05
CA TRP A 76 5.63 -2.91 -0.57
C TRP A 76 5.61 -2.73 -2.09
N VAL A 77 4.69 -3.45 -2.72
CA VAL A 77 4.43 -3.34 -4.17
C VAL A 77 2.92 -3.29 -4.36
N LEU A 78 2.45 -2.35 -5.16
CA LEU A 78 1.06 -2.28 -5.59
C LEU A 78 0.94 -2.88 -6.98
N ASN A 79 0.14 -3.93 -7.11
CA ASN A 79 -0.11 -4.61 -8.37
C ASN A 79 -1.63 -4.65 -8.61
N GLY A 80 -2.12 -3.79 -9.50
CA GLY A 80 -3.55 -3.57 -9.62
C GLY A 80 -4.12 -2.92 -8.37
N ASP A 81 -4.98 -3.62 -7.65
CA ASP A 81 -5.53 -3.20 -6.36
C ASP A 81 -4.99 -4.01 -5.17
N ILE A 82 -4.04 -4.90 -5.39
CA ILE A 82 -3.43 -5.72 -4.36
C ILE A 82 -2.09 -5.13 -3.94
N ILE A 83 -1.95 -4.86 -2.64
CA ILE A 83 -0.72 -4.38 -2.03
C ILE A 83 -0.03 -5.58 -1.39
N THR A 84 1.16 -5.92 -1.87
CA THR A 84 1.97 -7.00 -1.30
C THR A 84 3.07 -6.40 -0.44
N PHE A 85 3.10 -6.79 0.83
CA PHE A 85 4.13 -6.40 1.78
C PHE A 85 5.10 -7.56 1.96
N THR A 86 6.37 -7.26 1.89
CA THR A 86 7.44 -8.25 2.11
C THR A 86 8.30 -7.79 3.27
N ALA A 87 8.36 -8.57 4.33
CA ALA A 87 9.17 -8.31 5.50
C ALA A 87 9.98 -9.55 5.83
N SER A 88 11.31 -9.41 5.95
CA SER A 88 12.25 -10.52 6.24
C SER A 88 11.95 -11.78 5.43
N ASP A 89 11.23 -12.72 6.00
CA ASP A 89 10.96 -14.06 5.45
C ASP A 89 9.47 -14.33 5.21
N TYR A 90 8.59 -13.34 5.37
CA TYR A 90 7.17 -13.54 5.14
C TYR A 90 6.55 -12.41 4.32
N LYS A 91 5.40 -12.72 3.72
CA LYS A 91 4.60 -11.80 2.90
C LYS A 91 3.17 -11.75 3.42
N PHE A 92 2.55 -10.58 3.27
CA PHE A 92 1.13 -10.43 3.52
C PHE A 92 0.53 -9.41 2.55
N GLU A 93 -0.78 -9.43 2.41
CA GLU A 93 -1.46 -8.65 1.38
C GLU A 93 -2.62 -7.86 1.94
N TYR A 94 -2.79 -6.66 1.37
CA TYR A 94 -3.95 -5.81 1.59
C TYR A 94 -4.54 -5.44 0.23
N LYS A 95 -5.80 -5.11 0.20
CA LYS A 95 -6.47 -4.60 -0.99
C LYS A 95 -6.66 -3.11 -0.89
N LEU A 96 -6.33 -2.38 -1.96
CA LEU A 96 -6.58 -0.96 -2.08
C LEU A 96 -8.05 -0.76 -2.44
N ILE A 97 -8.86 -0.27 -1.50
CA ILE A 97 -10.28 -0.01 -1.71
C ILE A 97 -10.47 1.37 -2.31
N SER A 98 -9.74 2.37 -1.79
CA SER A 98 -9.72 3.74 -2.30
C SER A 98 -8.43 4.42 -1.85
N GLU A 99 -8.23 5.68 -2.21
CA GLU A 99 -7.08 6.46 -1.73
C GLU A 99 -7.06 6.62 -0.21
N LYS A 100 -8.20 6.43 0.45
CA LYS A 100 -8.37 6.63 1.89
C LYS A 100 -8.56 5.34 2.69
N GLU A 101 -8.63 4.20 2.01
CA GLU A 101 -8.93 2.94 2.68
C GLU A 101 -8.16 1.78 2.06
N ILE A 102 -7.49 1.00 2.91
CA ILE A 102 -6.94 -0.31 2.54
C ILE A 102 -7.59 -1.37 3.44
N ARG A 103 -7.71 -2.58 2.94
CA ARG A 103 -8.38 -3.66 3.66
C ARG A 103 -7.51 -4.91 3.67
N TRP A 104 -7.39 -5.53 4.82
CA TRP A 104 -6.64 -6.78 4.93
C TRP A 104 -7.27 -7.85 4.02
N ALA A 105 -6.44 -8.45 3.18
CA ALA A 105 -6.89 -9.37 2.14
C ALA A 105 -5.89 -10.54 2.02
N PRO A 106 -5.98 -11.51 2.93
CA PRO A 106 -5.06 -12.66 2.91
C PRO A 106 -5.19 -13.42 1.59
N GLY A 107 -4.04 -13.67 0.91
CA GLY A 107 -4.02 -14.27 -0.41
C GLY A 107 -4.58 -13.38 -1.52
N GLY A 108 -4.76 -12.08 -1.27
CA GLY A 108 -5.32 -11.14 -2.22
C GLY A 108 -6.85 -11.14 -2.29
N GLU A 109 -7.52 -11.87 -1.41
CA GLU A 109 -8.99 -11.96 -1.38
C GLU A 109 -9.57 -11.21 -0.19
N GLU A 110 -10.62 -10.42 -0.43
CA GLU A 110 -11.34 -9.74 0.64
C GLU A 110 -12.08 -10.73 1.54
N ILE A 111 -12.09 -10.43 2.84
CA ILE A 111 -12.92 -11.16 3.78
C ILE A 111 -14.33 -10.59 3.70
N THR A 112 -15.29 -11.44 3.39
CA THR A 112 -16.71 -11.08 3.25
C THR A 112 -17.57 -11.89 4.23
N GLY A 113 -18.83 -11.46 4.40
CA GLY A 113 -19.77 -12.18 5.26
C GLY A 113 -19.53 -12.00 6.76
N THR A 114 -18.89 -10.93 7.16
CA THR A 114 -18.57 -10.61 8.56
C THR A 114 -18.83 -9.13 8.84
N ASP A 115 -19.25 -8.83 10.07
CA ASP A 115 -19.43 -7.45 10.55
C ASP A 115 -18.14 -6.87 11.16
N LEU A 116 -17.07 -7.65 11.19
CA LEU A 116 -15.79 -7.23 11.76
C LEU A 116 -15.09 -6.22 10.84
N ASN A 117 -14.34 -5.30 11.44
CA ASN A 117 -13.57 -4.32 10.69
C ASN A 117 -12.23 -4.88 10.20
N TRP A 118 -12.06 -4.97 8.91
CA TRP A 118 -10.82 -5.40 8.27
C TRP A 118 -10.08 -4.25 7.57
N SER A 119 -10.53 -3.01 7.78
CA SER A 119 -10.04 -1.83 7.07
C SER A 119 -9.14 -0.96 7.93
N LEU A 120 -8.13 -0.38 7.27
CA LEU A 120 -7.34 0.72 7.78
C LEU A 120 -7.67 1.96 6.97
N LEU A 121 -7.84 3.09 7.63
CA LEU A 121 -8.20 4.34 7.00
C LEU A 121 -7.02 5.30 7.00
N LYS A 122 -6.88 6.07 5.93
CA LYS A 122 -5.83 7.07 5.81
C LYS A 122 -6.02 8.17 6.87
N LYS A 123 -4.93 8.45 7.53
CA LYS A 123 -4.83 9.46 8.57
C LYS A 123 -4.79 10.89 8.02
#